data_dea5a8b08ed4c06466bd4ac718c0f51e
#
_entry.id   dea5a8b08ed4c06466bd4ac718c0f51e
#
_cell.length_a   1.000
_cell.length_b   1.000
_cell.length_c   1.000
_cell.angle_alpha   90.00
_cell.angle_beta   90.00
_cell.angle_gamma   90.00
#
_symmetry.space_group_name_H-M   'P 1'
#
loop_
_entity.id
_entity.type
_entity.pdbx_description
1 polymer ?
#
loop_
_entity_poly.entity_id
_entity_poly.type
_entity_poly.pdbx_seq_one_letter_code
_entity_poly.pdbx_strand_id
1 'polypeptide(L)'
;KYLNGHSDVVAGVLAGSAAHMRQVMSKELMTLGAAPSPHDAWLLMRGLRTLELRVNRSADNAEKVARFLEGHPRIKRVYWPGLESHPQHALAMRQMKRVAGLMSIELDAPDEAAVERFCDNLQRFLIAVSWGGYESLQWPVCALKGPSGYYTELPFTMIRLYIGIEDADLLIADLEQGLARM
;
A
#
# COMPACT_ATOMS: atom_id res chain seq x y z
N LYS A 1 5.26 -5.74 7.06
CA LYS A 1 5.17 -4.61 6.16
C LYS A 1 5.91 -3.40 6.75
N TYR A 2 5.22 -2.38 7.27
CA TYR A 2 5.85 -1.17 7.82
C TYR A 2 6.90 -1.39 8.91
N LEU A 3 6.75 -2.42 9.76
CA LEU A 3 7.68 -2.66 10.89
C LEU A 3 9.11 -2.84 10.41
N ASN A 4 9.33 -3.69 9.42
CA ASN A 4 10.61 -3.84 8.76
C ASN A 4 10.85 -2.70 7.74
N GLY A 5 9.95 -2.54 6.77
CA GLY A 5 9.92 -1.42 5.82
C GLY A 5 11.04 -1.38 4.78
N HIS A 6 11.73 -2.49 4.54
CA HIS A 6 12.85 -2.59 3.59
C HIS A 6 12.65 -3.67 2.53
N SER A 7 11.47 -4.30 2.49
CA SER A 7 11.07 -5.31 1.49
C SER A 7 11.97 -6.56 1.44
N ASP A 8 12.68 -6.86 2.52
CA ASP A 8 13.69 -7.92 2.61
C ASP A 8 13.39 -8.99 3.68
N VAL A 9 12.29 -8.85 4.46
CA VAL A 9 11.87 -9.81 5.49
C VAL A 9 10.38 -10.11 5.39
N VAL A 10 10.03 -11.40 5.48
CA VAL A 10 8.67 -11.86 5.72
C VAL A 10 8.55 -12.30 7.18
N ALA A 11 7.78 -11.58 7.96
CA ALA A 11 7.55 -11.86 9.37
C ALA A 11 6.13 -11.50 9.81
N GLY A 12 5.66 -12.15 10.88
CA GLY A 12 4.42 -11.84 11.55
C GLY A 12 4.63 -11.55 13.03
N VAL A 13 3.75 -10.74 13.61
CA VAL A 13 3.75 -10.42 15.05
C VAL A 13 2.38 -10.73 15.62
N LEU A 14 2.37 -11.50 16.69
CA LEU A 14 1.17 -11.75 17.49
C LEU A 14 1.24 -10.90 18.76
N ALA A 15 0.15 -10.19 19.06
CA ALA A 15 0.01 -9.44 20.28
C ALA A 15 -1.37 -9.73 20.88
N GLY A 16 -1.44 -9.92 22.20
CA GLY A 16 -2.67 -10.25 22.87
C GLY A 16 -2.53 -10.26 24.39
N SER A 17 -3.57 -10.71 25.08
CA SER A 17 -3.51 -10.87 26.54
C SER A 17 -2.43 -11.88 26.95
N ALA A 18 -1.89 -11.75 28.14
CA ALA A 18 -0.90 -12.68 28.68
C ALA A 18 -1.41 -14.14 28.71
N ALA A 19 -2.72 -14.34 28.87
CA ALA A 19 -3.33 -15.68 28.84
C ALA A 19 -3.26 -16.29 27.43
N HIS A 20 -3.67 -15.54 26.41
CA HIS A 20 -3.57 -15.99 25.00
C HIS A 20 -2.12 -16.22 24.57
N MET A 21 -1.21 -15.32 24.94
CA MET A 21 0.21 -15.48 24.57
C MET A 21 0.84 -16.71 25.25
N ARG A 22 0.50 -17.01 26.50
CA ARG A 22 0.96 -18.25 27.15
C ARG A 22 0.43 -19.50 26.44
N GLN A 23 -0.84 -19.49 26.03
CA GLN A 23 -1.39 -20.61 25.26
C GLN A 23 -0.65 -20.79 23.93
N VAL A 24 -0.50 -19.72 23.14
CA VAL A 24 0.23 -19.77 21.86
C VAL A 24 1.65 -20.31 22.06
N MET A 25 2.38 -19.83 23.06
CA MET A 25 3.74 -20.28 23.32
C MET A 25 3.83 -21.74 23.78
N SER A 26 2.88 -22.21 24.60
CA SER A 26 2.94 -23.57 25.17
C SER A 26 2.38 -24.67 24.25
N LYS A 27 1.57 -24.30 23.26
CA LYS A 27 0.93 -25.26 22.35
C LYS A 27 1.30 -25.00 20.90
N GLU A 28 0.79 -23.92 20.32
CA GLU A 28 0.88 -23.67 18.87
C GLU A 28 2.33 -23.47 18.43
N LEU A 29 3.11 -22.66 19.12
CA LEU A 29 4.52 -22.45 18.79
C LEU A 29 5.33 -23.74 18.92
N MET A 30 5.09 -24.53 19.97
CA MET A 30 5.81 -25.76 20.20
C MET A 30 5.45 -26.89 19.20
N THR A 31 4.27 -26.81 18.57
CA THR A 31 3.81 -27.83 17.60
C THR A 31 4.03 -27.40 16.16
N LEU A 32 3.78 -26.12 15.83
CA LEU A 32 3.87 -25.59 14.47
C LEU A 32 5.22 -24.92 14.18
N GLY A 33 5.91 -24.46 15.20
CA GLY A 33 7.14 -23.69 15.04
C GLY A 33 6.85 -22.28 14.52
N ALA A 34 7.22 -22.01 13.27
CA ALA A 34 7.06 -20.72 12.59
C ALA A 34 7.75 -19.52 13.28
N ALA A 35 8.81 -19.78 14.02
CA ALA A 35 9.66 -18.72 14.56
C ALA A 35 10.54 -18.12 13.45
N PRO A 36 10.77 -16.79 13.43
CA PRO A 36 11.67 -16.18 12.48
C PRO A 36 13.11 -16.65 12.72
N SER A 37 13.93 -16.62 11.67
CA SER A 37 15.37 -16.84 11.84
C SER A 37 16.00 -15.71 12.69
N PRO A 38 17.13 -15.95 13.37
CA PRO A 38 17.84 -14.88 14.07
C PRO A 38 18.22 -13.71 13.15
N HIS A 39 18.52 -13.97 11.90
CA HIS A 39 18.85 -12.95 10.90
C HIS A 39 17.63 -12.08 10.58
N ASP A 40 16.46 -12.70 10.32
CA ASP A 40 15.21 -11.97 10.06
C ASP A 40 14.78 -11.14 11.27
N ALA A 41 14.93 -11.69 12.48
CA ALA A 41 14.66 -10.97 13.72
C ALA A 41 15.57 -9.74 13.88
N TRP A 42 16.85 -9.88 13.53
CA TRP A 42 17.81 -8.78 13.56
C TRP A 42 17.46 -7.69 12.52
N LEU A 43 17.13 -8.07 11.28
CA LEU A 43 16.67 -7.13 10.24
C LEU A 43 15.41 -6.41 10.67
N LEU A 44 14.43 -7.12 11.25
CA LEU A 44 13.20 -6.51 11.77
C LEU A 44 13.48 -5.49 12.87
N MET A 45 14.34 -5.83 13.82
CA MET A 45 14.76 -4.90 14.88
C MET A 45 15.46 -3.67 14.31
N ARG A 46 16.28 -3.85 13.28
CA ARG A 46 16.93 -2.75 12.56
C ARG A 46 15.90 -1.84 11.88
N GLY A 47 14.92 -2.41 11.19
CA GLY A 47 13.83 -1.68 10.54
C GLY A 47 12.99 -0.86 11.52
N LEU A 48 12.73 -1.38 12.71
CA LEU A 48 11.99 -0.68 13.77
C LEU A 48 12.61 0.66 14.17
N ARG A 49 13.93 0.80 14.10
CA ARG A 49 14.64 2.04 14.49
C ARG A 49 14.29 3.24 13.62
N THR A 50 13.85 3.01 12.38
CA THR A 50 13.44 4.05 11.43
C THR A 50 11.94 4.06 11.13
N LEU A 51 11.15 3.27 11.87
CA LEU A 51 9.72 3.09 11.61
C LEU A 51 8.97 4.42 11.57
N GLU A 52 9.15 5.25 12.60
CA GLU A 52 8.44 6.54 12.72
C GLU A 52 8.78 7.46 11.55
N LEU A 53 10.06 7.58 11.20
CA LEU A 53 10.52 8.42 10.07
C LEU A 53 9.88 7.97 8.76
N ARG A 54 9.90 6.66 8.50
CA ARG A 54 9.36 6.09 7.23
C ARG A 54 7.84 6.21 7.15
N VAL A 55 7.14 5.87 8.22
CA VAL A 55 5.67 5.94 8.24
C VAL A 55 5.20 7.39 8.10
N ASN A 56 5.83 8.34 8.80
CA ASN A 56 5.48 9.75 8.68
C ASN A 56 5.77 10.27 7.28
N ARG A 57 6.92 9.97 6.70
CA ARG A 57 7.25 10.39 5.33
C ARG A 57 6.28 9.81 4.30
N SER A 58 5.96 8.51 4.38
CA SER A 58 4.97 7.87 3.52
C SER A 58 3.58 8.49 3.68
N ALA A 59 3.16 8.80 4.91
CA ALA A 59 1.87 9.45 5.17
C ALA A 59 1.79 10.87 4.60
N ASP A 60 2.85 11.68 4.78
CA ASP A 60 2.92 13.04 4.21
C ASP A 60 2.88 13.02 2.68
N ASN A 61 3.61 12.08 2.07
CA ASN A 61 3.58 11.87 0.63
C ASN A 61 2.20 11.42 0.15
N ALA A 62 1.57 10.47 0.86
CA ALA A 62 0.26 9.95 0.51
C ALA A 62 -0.82 11.03 0.55
N GLU A 63 -0.78 11.93 1.52
CA GLU A 63 -1.71 13.06 1.59
C GLU A 63 -1.56 13.98 0.37
N LYS A 64 -0.33 14.35 0.00
CA LYS A 64 -0.07 15.18 -1.18
C LYS A 64 -0.55 14.52 -2.47
N VAL A 65 -0.19 13.25 -2.66
CA VAL A 65 -0.59 12.46 -3.84
C VAL A 65 -2.11 12.27 -3.89
N ALA A 66 -2.76 11.96 -2.76
CA ALA A 66 -4.21 11.76 -2.72
C ALA A 66 -4.96 13.05 -3.08
N ARG A 67 -4.53 14.22 -2.56
CA ARG A 67 -5.14 15.52 -2.91
C ARG A 67 -4.94 15.89 -4.37
N PHE A 68 -3.77 15.62 -4.94
CA PHE A 68 -3.51 15.81 -6.36
C PHE A 68 -4.45 14.95 -7.20
N LEU A 69 -4.54 13.66 -6.90
CA LEU A 69 -5.37 12.70 -7.65
C LEU A 69 -6.87 12.99 -7.51
N GLU A 70 -7.33 13.43 -6.34
CA GLU A 70 -8.75 13.77 -6.11
C GLU A 70 -9.23 14.91 -7.00
N GLY A 71 -8.36 15.86 -7.33
CA GLY A 71 -8.66 16.99 -8.22
C GLY A 71 -8.42 16.69 -9.72
N HIS A 72 -7.89 15.53 -10.07
CA HIS A 72 -7.45 15.26 -11.43
C HIS A 72 -8.60 14.77 -12.34
N PRO A 73 -8.83 15.34 -13.57
CA PRO A 73 -9.98 15.03 -14.41
C PRO A 73 -10.01 13.58 -14.94
N ARG A 74 -8.87 12.87 -14.95
CA ARG A 74 -8.77 11.47 -15.38
C ARG A 74 -8.94 10.48 -14.21
N ILE A 75 -9.28 10.95 -13.02
CA ILE A 75 -9.51 10.14 -11.82
C ILE A 75 -10.99 10.25 -11.45
N LYS A 76 -11.69 9.12 -11.46
CA LYS A 76 -13.08 9.05 -11.01
C LYS A 76 -13.20 9.12 -9.50
N ARG A 77 -12.28 8.46 -8.79
CA ARG A 77 -12.33 8.37 -7.34
C ARG A 77 -10.98 7.99 -6.73
N VAL A 78 -10.72 8.57 -5.54
CA VAL A 78 -9.61 8.17 -4.67
C VAL A 78 -10.17 7.52 -3.41
N TYR A 79 -9.69 6.34 -3.08
CA TYR A 79 -10.06 5.59 -1.88
C TYR A 79 -8.91 5.68 -0.86
N TRP A 80 -8.87 6.76 -0.13
CA TRP A 80 -7.91 6.99 0.94
C TRP A 80 -8.59 7.65 2.14
N PRO A 81 -8.65 6.98 3.32
CA PRO A 81 -9.44 7.47 4.48
C PRO A 81 -8.98 8.81 5.06
N GLY A 82 -7.82 9.32 4.64
CA GLY A 82 -7.33 10.65 5.01
C GLY A 82 -8.04 11.81 4.29
N LEU A 83 -8.73 11.55 3.16
CA LEU A 83 -9.53 12.57 2.47
C LEU A 83 -10.90 12.72 3.12
N GLU A 84 -11.40 13.95 3.21
CA GLU A 84 -12.74 14.25 3.76
C GLU A 84 -13.86 13.65 2.90
N SER A 85 -13.64 13.47 1.61
CA SER A 85 -14.56 12.82 0.67
C SER A 85 -14.72 11.31 0.91
N HIS A 86 -13.81 10.69 1.69
CA HIS A 86 -13.92 9.26 1.99
C HIS A 86 -15.05 8.98 2.99
N PRO A 87 -15.97 8.02 2.73
CA PRO A 87 -17.14 7.80 3.57
C PRO A 87 -16.82 7.41 5.01
N GLN A 88 -15.65 6.88 5.28
CA GLN A 88 -15.19 6.51 6.62
C GLN A 88 -14.12 7.46 7.18
N HIS A 89 -13.97 8.66 6.63
CA HIS A 89 -12.98 9.64 7.12
C HIS A 89 -13.10 9.90 8.62
N ALA A 90 -14.29 10.21 9.11
CA ALA A 90 -14.51 10.48 10.53
C ALA A 90 -14.17 9.28 11.44
N LEU A 91 -14.37 8.05 10.97
CA LEU A 91 -13.96 6.84 11.69
C LEU A 91 -12.43 6.69 11.69
N ALA A 92 -11.80 6.92 10.57
CA ALA A 92 -10.33 6.86 10.45
C ALA A 92 -9.67 7.87 11.40
N MET A 93 -10.15 9.11 11.44
CA MET A 93 -9.61 10.17 12.32
C MET A 93 -9.80 9.86 13.81
N ARG A 94 -10.82 9.07 14.18
CA ARG A 94 -10.97 8.59 15.57
C ARG A 94 -10.04 7.46 15.95
N GLN A 95 -9.73 6.57 14.99
CA GLN A 95 -9.01 5.33 15.27
C GLN A 95 -7.53 5.39 14.94
N MET A 96 -7.13 6.27 14.03
CA MET A 96 -5.76 6.37 13.53
C MET A 96 -5.18 7.72 13.88
N LYS A 97 -3.93 7.75 14.30
CA LYS A 97 -3.17 9.01 14.43
C LYS A 97 -2.85 9.61 13.07
N ARG A 98 -2.58 8.75 12.09
CA ARG A 98 -2.29 9.12 10.69
C ARG A 98 -2.74 8.00 9.75
N VAL A 99 -3.16 8.34 8.55
CA VAL A 99 -3.38 7.40 7.45
C VAL A 99 -2.08 7.27 6.66
N ALA A 100 -1.63 6.03 6.48
CA ALA A 100 -0.36 5.76 5.80
C ALA A 100 -0.51 5.64 4.27
N GLY A 101 0.53 5.18 3.59
CA GLY A 101 0.73 5.26 2.15
C GLY A 101 -0.17 4.39 1.26
N LEU A 102 -1.00 3.50 1.81
CA LEU A 102 -1.84 2.62 0.99
C LEU A 102 -3.16 3.29 0.59
N MET A 103 -3.42 3.35 -0.71
CA MET A 103 -4.66 3.88 -1.29
C MET A 103 -5.08 3.08 -2.53
N SER A 104 -6.30 3.29 -3.00
CA SER A 104 -6.72 2.85 -4.32
C SER A 104 -7.29 4.03 -5.09
N ILE A 105 -7.16 3.99 -6.42
CA ILE A 105 -7.73 4.96 -7.33
C ILE A 105 -8.57 4.26 -8.38
N GLU A 106 -9.57 4.94 -8.90
CA GLU A 106 -10.33 4.51 -10.05
C GLU A 106 -10.09 5.48 -11.19
N LEU A 107 -9.53 4.98 -12.29
CA LEU A 107 -9.23 5.77 -13.48
C LEU A 107 -10.51 6.04 -14.30
N ASP A 108 -10.57 7.18 -14.95
CA ASP A 108 -11.51 7.43 -16.03
C ASP A 108 -10.92 6.93 -17.36
N ALA A 109 -10.85 5.60 -17.48
CA ALA A 109 -10.28 4.91 -18.64
C ALA A 109 -11.39 4.25 -19.48
N PRO A 110 -11.33 4.36 -20.81
CA PRO A 110 -12.34 3.78 -21.71
C PRO A 110 -12.24 2.26 -21.82
N ASP A 111 -11.06 1.69 -21.64
CA ASP A 111 -10.77 0.27 -21.84
C ASP A 111 -9.55 -0.18 -21.00
N GLU A 112 -9.30 -1.50 -20.96
CA GLU A 112 -8.16 -2.10 -20.25
C GLU A 112 -6.82 -1.62 -20.82
N ALA A 113 -6.72 -1.46 -22.14
CA ALA A 113 -5.48 -1.01 -22.78
C ALA A 113 -5.06 0.40 -22.34
N ALA A 114 -6.02 1.27 -22.00
CA ALA A 114 -5.72 2.58 -21.42
C ALA A 114 -5.15 2.45 -20.01
N VAL A 115 -5.67 1.52 -19.20
CA VAL A 115 -5.12 1.21 -17.85
C VAL A 115 -3.71 0.64 -17.96
N GLU A 116 -3.49 -0.28 -18.89
CA GLU A 116 -2.16 -0.86 -19.15
C GLU A 116 -1.17 0.22 -19.57
N ARG A 117 -1.53 1.10 -20.53
CA ARG A 117 -0.67 2.22 -20.92
C ARG A 117 -0.33 3.13 -19.75
N PHE A 118 -1.27 3.44 -18.87
CA PHE A 118 -0.98 4.19 -17.66
C PHE A 118 0.07 3.48 -16.82
N CYS A 119 -0.17 2.21 -16.48
CA CYS A 119 0.72 1.43 -15.62
C CYS A 119 2.13 1.27 -16.20
N ASP A 120 2.24 0.98 -17.51
CA ASP A 120 3.51 0.74 -18.19
C ASP A 120 4.35 2.01 -18.36
N ASN A 121 3.71 3.18 -18.36
CA ASN A 121 4.40 4.46 -18.46
C ASN A 121 4.91 5.00 -17.11
N LEU A 122 4.48 4.45 -15.97
CA LEU A 122 4.99 4.86 -14.67
C LEU A 122 6.44 4.38 -14.49
N GLN A 123 7.32 5.29 -14.10
CA GLN A 123 8.75 5.03 -13.94
C GLN A 123 9.18 4.84 -12.49
N ARG A 124 8.36 5.34 -11.54
CA ARG A 124 8.67 5.32 -10.12
C ARG A 124 7.78 4.35 -9.33
N PHE A 125 6.61 4.04 -9.86
CA PHE A 125 5.72 3.05 -9.27
C PHE A 125 5.97 1.68 -9.87
N LEU A 126 6.63 0.80 -9.14
CA LEU A 126 6.87 -0.57 -9.57
C LEU A 126 5.58 -1.40 -9.54
N ILE A 127 5.37 -2.26 -10.53
CA ILE A 127 4.26 -3.21 -10.52
C ILE A 127 4.60 -4.34 -9.55
N ALA A 128 4.02 -4.33 -8.37
CA ALA A 128 4.27 -5.35 -7.34
C ALA A 128 3.17 -5.44 -6.29
N VAL A 129 3.06 -6.63 -5.68
CA VAL A 129 2.07 -6.96 -4.64
C VAL A 129 2.66 -6.74 -3.26
N SER A 130 2.77 -5.58 -2.76
CA SER A 130 3.15 -5.33 -1.37
C SER A 130 2.74 -3.92 -0.95
N TRP A 131 3.18 -3.50 0.21
CA TRP A 131 3.13 -2.13 0.73
C TRP A 131 3.99 -2.04 2.00
N GLY A 132 4.22 -0.82 2.49
CA GLY A 132 4.92 -0.57 3.75
C GLY A 132 6.44 -0.64 3.65
N GLY A 133 6.97 -0.77 2.44
CA GLY A 133 8.39 -0.63 2.13
C GLY A 133 8.82 0.83 1.97
N TYR A 134 9.98 1.05 1.40
CA TYR A 134 10.50 2.38 1.07
C TYR A 134 10.06 2.82 -0.33
N GLU A 135 9.82 1.85 -1.22
CA GLU A 135 9.46 2.02 -2.63
C GLU A 135 7.96 2.25 -2.83
N SER A 136 7.60 3.07 -3.81
CA SER A 136 6.22 3.24 -4.29
C SER A 136 5.83 2.11 -5.24
N LEU A 137 4.61 1.58 -5.06
CA LEU A 137 4.14 0.41 -5.80
C LEU A 137 2.76 0.67 -6.39
N GLN A 138 2.47 -0.01 -7.51
CA GLN A 138 1.16 -0.09 -8.12
C GLN A 138 0.72 -1.53 -8.34
N TRP A 139 -0.58 -1.78 -8.25
CA TRP A 139 -1.18 -3.07 -8.57
C TRP A 139 -2.55 -2.86 -9.21
N PRO A 140 -2.66 -2.95 -10.56
CA PRO A 140 -3.92 -2.77 -11.26
C PRO A 140 -4.80 -4.02 -11.16
N VAL A 141 -6.13 -3.82 -11.10
CA VAL A 141 -7.11 -4.92 -11.09
C VAL A 141 -7.07 -5.72 -12.38
N CYS A 142 -6.74 -5.10 -13.53
CA CYS A 142 -6.60 -5.81 -14.80
C CYS A 142 -5.56 -6.95 -14.74
N ALA A 143 -4.55 -6.87 -13.87
CA ALA A 143 -3.61 -7.97 -13.62
C ALA A 143 -4.24 -9.20 -12.93
N LEU A 144 -5.49 -9.11 -12.44
CA LEU A 144 -6.25 -10.21 -11.84
C LEU A 144 -7.16 -10.93 -12.84
N LYS A 145 -6.99 -10.68 -14.13
CA LYS A 145 -7.74 -11.33 -15.20
C LYS A 145 -7.13 -12.71 -15.50
N GLY A 146 -7.94 -13.74 -15.37
CA GLY A 146 -7.57 -15.11 -15.72
C GLY A 146 -8.33 -15.62 -16.95
N PRO A 147 -8.12 -16.89 -17.34
CA PRO A 147 -8.77 -17.48 -18.52
C PRO A 147 -10.31 -17.44 -18.49
N SER A 148 -10.90 -17.44 -17.28
CA SER A 148 -12.36 -17.43 -17.08
C SER A 148 -12.91 -16.03 -16.75
N GLY A 149 -12.12 -14.98 -16.88
CA GLY A 149 -12.47 -13.62 -16.50
C GLY A 149 -11.74 -13.12 -15.26
N TYR A 150 -12.26 -12.07 -14.62
CA TYR A 150 -11.64 -11.51 -13.41
C TYR A 150 -11.89 -12.40 -12.19
N TYR A 151 -10.87 -12.54 -11.34
CA TYR A 151 -10.98 -13.19 -10.03
C TYR A 151 -11.55 -12.25 -8.94
N THR A 152 -12.11 -11.11 -9.32
CA THR A 152 -12.67 -10.09 -8.43
C THR A 152 -13.83 -9.36 -9.10
N GLU A 153 -14.74 -8.81 -8.28
CA GLU A 153 -15.83 -7.93 -8.72
C GLU A 153 -15.40 -6.45 -8.80
N LEU A 154 -14.15 -6.13 -8.44
CA LEU A 154 -13.64 -4.77 -8.56
C LEU A 154 -13.53 -4.34 -10.02
N PRO A 155 -13.78 -3.06 -10.35
CA PRO A 155 -13.69 -2.58 -11.71
C PRO A 155 -12.24 -2.68 -12.24
N PHE A 156 -12.09 -3.00 -13.52
CA PHE A 156 -10.77 -3.10 -14.16
C PHE A 156 -9.99 -1.78 -14.12
N THR A 157 -10.70 -0.65 -14.00
CA THR A 157 -10.13 0.70 -13.87
C THR A 157 -9.51 0.98 -12.51
N MET A 158 -9.67 0.08 -11.53
CA MET A 158 -9.11 0.28 -10.20
C MET A 158 -7.65 -0.13 -10.12
N ILE A 159 -6.86 0.72 -9.49
CA ILE A 159 -5.44 0.48 -9.21
C ILE A 159 -5.20 0.71 -7.72
N ARG A 160 -4.55 -0.25 -7.06
CA ARG A 160 -4.02 -0.04 -5.73
C ARG A 160 -2.64 0.60 -5.83
N LEU A 161 -2.45 1.72 -5.16
CA LEU A 161 -1.18 2.41 -5.01
C LEU A 161 -0.66 2.25 -3.58
N TYR A 162 0.64 2.10 -3.45
CA TYR A 162 1.36 2.32 -2.22
C TYR A 162 2.35 3.46 -2.42
N ILE A 163 2.29 4.45 -1.58
CA ILE A 163 3.14 5.64 -1.62
C ILE A 163 4.28 5.46 -0.64
N GLY A 164 5.48 5.35 -1.16
CA GLY A 164 6.71 5.17 -0.40
C GLY A 164 7.28 6.48 0.17
N ILE A 165 8.60 6.48 0.35
CA ILE A 165 9.32 7.59 0.99
C ILE A 165 10.09 8.48 0.00
N GLU A 166 9.93 8.26 -1.30
CA GLU A 166 10.52 9.06 -2.36
C GLU A 166 10.04 10.52 -2.26
N ASP A 167 10.54 11.37 -3.10
CA ASP A 167 10.05 12.75 -3.17
C ASP A 167 8.63 12.81 -3.75
N ALA A 168 7.72 13.46 -3.03
CA ALA A 168 6.30 13.52 -3.40
C ALA A 168 6.05 14.21 -4.74
N ASP A 169 6.82 15.26 -5.06
CA ASP A 169 6.64 16.02 -6.30
C ASP A 169 7.09 15.19 -7.50
N LEU A 170 8.13 14.34 -7.33
CA LEU A 170 8.53 13.38 -8.34
C LEU A 170 7.50 12.25 -8.54
N LEU A 171 6.83 11.81 -7.48
CA LEU A 171 5.75 10.82 -7.58
C LEU A 171 4.52 11.42 -8.29
N ILE A 172 4.17 12.65 -7.98
CA ILE A 172 3.08 13.38 -8.63
C ILE A 172 3.39 13.60 -10.12
N ALA A 173 4.60 14.02 -10.45
CA ALA A 173 5.01 14.20 -11.85
C ALA A 173 4.96 12.88 -12.65
N ASP A 174 5.30 11.75 -12.01
CA ASP A 174 5.22 10.43 -12.63
C ASP A 174 3.77 10.00 -12.88
N LEU A 175 2.88 10.23 -11.92
CA LEU A 175 1.45 9.97 -12.08
C LEU A 175 0.83 10.86 -13.18
N GLU A 176 1.16 12.15 -13.19
CA GLU A 176 0.68 13.11 -14.20
C GLU A 176 1.07 12.69 -15.61
N GLN A 177 2.35 12.35 -15.84
CA GLN A 177 2.81 11.91 -17.16
C GLN A 177 2.18 10.57 -17.58
N GLY A 178 1.90 9.66 -16.64
CA GLY A 178 1.18 8.42 -16.91
C GLY A 178 -0.29 8.67 -17.30
N LEU A 179 -0.98 9.56 -16.57
CA LEU A 179 -2.37 9.95 -16.85
C LEU A 179 -2.51 10.67 -18.20
N ALA A 180 -1.51 11.45 -18.59
CA ALA A 180 -1.49 12.13 -19.89
C ALA A 180 -1.34 11.17 -21.09
N ARG A 181 -0.81 9.96 -20.87
CA ARG A 181 -0.57 8.94 -21.91
C ARG A 181 -1.60 7.81 -21.94
N MET A 182 -2.57 7.86 -21.08
CA MET A 182 -3.66 6.89 -20.94
C MET A 182 -4.61 6.85 -22.15
#